data_5e07de808c7a4d1a7a4bed1598d8e8d7
#
_entry.id   5e07de808c7a4d1a7a4bed1598d8e8d7
#
_cell.length_a   1.000
_cell.length_b   1.000
_cell.length_c   1.000
_cell.angle_alpha   90.00
_cell.angle_beta   90.00
_cell.angle_gamma   90.00
#
_symmetry.space_group_name_H-M   'P 1'
#
loop_
_entity.id
_entity.type
_entity.pdbx_description
1 polymer ?
#
loop_
_entity_poly.entity_id
_entity_poly.type
_entity_poly.pdbx_seq_one_letter_code
_entity_poly.pdbx_strand_id
1 'polypeptide(L)'
;VARGATLEISFSGYKTQEIRITNAQPLKVVLQEDSQTLDEVVITGYSGKQLRSKSTNSIAKVANEKLTTGAYTNPAQALSGAVSGLRVIQASGSPAATPTIILRGGTNLDGTGSPLIIVDGQVRGSLSDINPEDIEDLQVMKDAGATAIYGARANDGVILVTTKKGKSGKSEINFKAKLGLNFLNNPYEFCNAEDYIYWMRTAYSRSSNMWQRADGSGVGYVSSASLTSASPHGTGNKYFAADGVTPLTNDMAAVYSTMYLDDTNRFLTGKGWKTMTDPVTGKELIFKDTDVREYNFNTPALTQDYNINMSGGNDKGHYYAGLGYNYSEGLPINTFY
;
A
#
# COMPACT_ATOMS: atom_id res chain seq x y z
N VAL A 1 -0.62 -58.42 12.36
CA VAL A 1 -1.96 -58.23 11.78
C VAL A 1 -2.53 -59.60 11.42
N ALA A 2 -3.79 -59.88 11.76
CA ALA A 2 -4.40 -61.21 11.54
C ALA A 2 -4.54 -61.49 10.03
N ARG A 3 -4.33 -62.75 9.62
CA ARG A 3 -4.61 -63.21 8.25
C ARG A 3 -6.07 -62.91 7.88
N GLY A 4 -6.25 -62.23 6.74
CA GLY A 4 -7.61 -61.86 6.25
C GLY A 4 -8.05 -60.44 6.62
N ALA A 5 -7.26 -59.69 7.42
CA ALA A 5 -7.52 -58.29 7.69
C ALA A 5 -7.24 -57.40 6.44
N THR A 6 -8.08 -56.41 6.24
CA THR A 6 -7.84 -55.36 5.20
C THR A 6 -7.07 -54.23 5.82
N LEU A 7 -5.95 -53.87 5.22
CA LEU A 7 -5.15 -52.72 5.58
C LEU A 7 -5.50 -51.57 4.63
N GLU A 8 -6.00 -50.50 5.18
CA GLU A 8 -6.24 -49.25 4.46
C GLU A 8 -5.02 -48.33 4.63
N ILE A 9 -4.42 -47.93 3.53
CA ILE A 9 -3.24 -47.07 3.49
C ILE A 9 -3.64 -45.78 2.78
N SER A 10 -3.62 -44.69 3.54
CA SER A 10 -3.91 -43.35 3.01
C SER A 10 -2.74 -42.39 3.30
N PHE A 11 -2.40 -41.57 2.34
CA PHE A 11 -1.43 -40.49 2.49
C PHE A 11 -1.92 -39.25 1.72
N SER A 12 -1.72 -38.09 2.27
CA SER A 12 -2.19 -36.85 1.66
C SER A 12 -1.57 -36.67 0.26
N GLY A 13 -2.42 -36.51 -0.77
CA GLY A 13 -1.99 -36.42 -2.18
C GLY A 13 -1.89 -37.74 -2.92
N TYR A 14 -2.26 -38.86 -2.30
CA TYR A 14 -2.24 -40.17 -2.91
C TYR A 14 -3.60 -40.87 -2.79
N LYS A 15 -3.93 -41.74 -3.74
CA LYS A 15 -5.16 -42.56 -3.70
C LYS A 15 -5.07 -43.54 -2.58
N THR A 16 -6.10 -43.59 -1.73
CA THR A 16 -6.23 -44.60 -0.69
C THR A 16 -6.27 -45.98 -1.32
N GLN A 17 -5.44 -46.89 -0.83
CA GLN A 17 -5.41 -48.28 -1.27
C GLN A 17 -5.80 -49.23 -0.13
N GLU A 18 -6.71 -50.13 -0.44
CA GLU A 18 -7.09 -51.23 0.47
C GLU A 18 -6.41 -52.52 0.02
N ILE A 19 -5.65 -53.13 0.92
CA ILE A 19 -4.93 -54.37 0.65
C ILE A 19 -5.30 -55.42 1.68
N ARG A 20 -5.78 -56.54 1.20
CA ARG A 20 -6.10 -57.71 2.04
C ARG A 20 -4.86 -58.53 2.33
N ILE A 21 -4.52 -58.71 3.58
CA ILE A 21 -3.35 -59.47 4.02
C ILE A 21 -3.59 -60.94 3.91
N THR A 22 -2.89 -61.62 2.98
CA THR A 22 -3.04 -63.06 2.73
C THR A 22 -1.88 -63.87 3.28
N ASN A 23 -0.69 -63.30 3.42
CA ASN A 23 0.51 -63.96 3.92
C ASN A 23 1.36 -63.05 4.81
N ALA A 24 2.38 -63.59 5.47
CA ALA A 24 3.25 -62.88 6.41
C ALA A 24 4.53 -62.30 5.77
N GLN A 25 4.54 -62.06 4.45
CA GLN A 25 5.70 -61.47 3.75
C GLN A 25 5.64 -59.95 3.83
N PRO A 26 6.82 -59.27 3.75
CA PRO A 26 6.87 -57.83 3.69
C PRO A 26 6.09 -57.28 2.48
N LEU A 27 5.14 -56.40 2.74
CA LEU A 27 4.27 -55.82 1.73
C LEU A 27 4.93 -54.52 1.23
N LYS A 28 5.24 -54.46 -0.06
CA LYS A 28 5.67 -53.23 -0.71
C LYS A 28 4.46 -52.61 -1.39
N VAL A 29 4.01 -51.46 -0.86
CA VAL A 29 2.87 -50.74 -1.39
C VAL A 29 3.41 -49.51 -2.13
N VAL A 30 3.00 -49.36 -3.38
CA VAL A 30 3.30 -48.16 -4.18
C VAL A 30 2.01 -47.36 -4.29
N LEU A 31 1.94 -46.25 -3.57
CA LEU A 31 0.79 -45.35 -3.65
C LEU A 31 0.84 -44.60 -4.99
N GLN A 32 -0.28 -44.53 -5.66
CA GLN A 32 -0.45 -43.69 -6.86
C GLN A 32 -0.83 -42.28 -6.44
N GLU A 33 -0.17 -41.31 -7.02
CA GLU A 33 -0.54 -39.91 -6.82
C GLU A 33 -2.01 -39.71 -7.19
N ASP A 34 -2.77 -39.11 -6.29
CA ASP A 34 -4.12 -38.68 -6.58
C ASP A 34 -4.03 -37.36 -7.36
N SER A 35 -3.93 -37.48 -8.67
CA SER A 35 -3.98 -36.35 -9.59
C SER A 35 -5.42 -35.82 -9.76
N GLN A 36 -6.32 -36.05 -8.78
CA GLN A 36 -7.51 -35.23 -8.69
C GLN A 36 -7.02 -33.81 -8.35
N THR A 37 -6.64 -33.06 -9.39
CA THR A 37 -6.73 -31.60 -9.32
C THR A 37 -8.11 -31.31 -8.77
N LEU A 38 -8.17 -30.76 -7.57
CA LEU A 38 -9.41 -30.19 -7.06
C LEU A 38 -9.91 -29.28 -8.17
N ASP A 39 -10.95 -29.73 -8.86
CA ASP A 39 -11.53 -28.99 -9.98
C ASP A 39 -11.96 -27.63 -9.43
N GLU A 40 -11.16 -26.60 -9.71
CA GLU A 40 -11.42 -25.25 -9.24
C GLU A 40 -12.76 -24.80 -9.81
N VAL A 41 -13.69 -24.55 -8.92
CA VAL A 41 -15.03 -24.11 -9.28
C VAL A 41 -15.03 -22.59 -9.41
N VAL A 42 -15.43 -22.08 -10.54
CA VAL A 42 -15.64 -20.65 -10.78
C VAL A 42 -17.13 -20.32 -10.79
N ILE A 43 -17.48 -19.17 -10.23
CA ILE A 43 -18.85 -18.67 -10.24
C ILE A 43 -19.02 -17.86 -11.51
N THR A 44 -19.94 -18.31 -12.37
CA THR A 44 -20.25 -17.61 -13.64
C THR A 44 -21.51 -16.75 -13.49
N GLY A 45 -21.44 -15.70 -12.68
CA GLY A 45 -22.58 -14.77 -12.51
C GLY A 45 -23.87 -15.47 -12.11
N TYR A 46 -24.96 -15.25 -12.87
CA TYR A 46 -26.26 -15.87 -12.63
C TYR A 46 -26.33 -17.36 -12.94
N SER A 47 -25.35 -17.92 -13.65
CA SER A 47 -25.38 -19.32 -14.12
C SER A 47 -24.90 -20.35 -13.07
N GLY A 48 -24.56 -19.91 -11.87
CA GLY A 48 -24.14 -20.79 -10.79
C GLY A 48 -22.68 -21.25 -10.86
N LYS A 49 -22.35 -22.29 -10.09
CA LYS A 49 -20.98 -22.83 -9.99
C LYS A 49 -20.67 -23.68 -11.21
N GLN A 50 -19.59 -23.37 -11.92
CA GLN A 50 -19.08 -24.16 -13.05
C GLN A 50 -17.63 -24.57 -12.79
N LEU A 51 -17.27 -25.77 -13.23
CA LEU A 51 -15.88 -26.23 -13.17
C LEU A 51 -15.01 -25.37 -14.10
N ARG A 52 -13.86 -24.92 -13.63
CA ARG A 52 -12.92 -24.10 -14.41
C ARG A 52 -12.48 -24.79 -15.68
N SER A 53 -12.31 -26.11 -15.64
CA SER A 53 -11.96 -26.94 -16.81
C SER A 53 -13.02 -26.89 -17.93
N LYS A 54 -14.27 -26.55 -17.58
CA LYS A 54 -15.40 -26.42 -18.53
C LYS A 54 -15.70 -24.97 -18.91
N SER A 55 -15.01 -24.00 -18.30
CA SER A 55 -15.18 -22.59 -18.61
C SER A 55 -14.29 -22.18 -19.76
N THR A 56 -14.88 -21.73 -20.87
CA THR A 56 -14.16 -21.14 -22.00
C THR A 56 -13.73 -19.69 -21.74
N ASN A 57 -14.23 -19.09 -20.67
CA ASN A 57 -14.04 -17.68 -20.35
C ASN A 57 -12.78 -17.45 -19.49
N SER A 58 -12.08 -16.35 -19.76
CA SER A 58 -10.91 -15.94 -18.98
C SER A 58 -11.33 -15.31 -17.66
N ILE A 59 -11.52 -16.14 -16.63
CA ILE A 59 -11.83 -15.74 -15.26
C ILE A 59 -10.57 -15.95 -14.42
N ALA A 60 -10.08 -14.87 -13.77
CA ALA A 60 -8.98 -14.95 -12.83
C ALA A 60 -9.55 -14.94 -11.40
N LYS A 61 -9.28 -15.99 -10.65
CA LYS A 61 -9.61 -16.09 -9.23
C LYS A 61 -8.45 -15.57 -8.40
N VAL A 62 -8.75 -14.74 -7.42
CA VAL A 62 -7.78 -14.25 -6.45
C VAL A 62 -7.88 -15.10 -5.19
N ALA A 63 -6.78 -15.75 -4.83
CA ALA A 63 -6.74 -16.57 -3.62
C ALA A 63 -7.01 -15.71 -2.38
N ASN A 64 -7.85 -16.22 -1.47
CA ASN A 64 -8.24 -15.51 -0.25
C ASN A 64 -7.02 -15.16 0.62
N GLU A 65 -6.00 -16.04 0.65
CA GLU A 65 -4.75 -15.76 1.36
C GLU A 65 -4.12 -14.43 0.95
N LYS A 66 -4.18 -14.05 -0.34
CA LYS A 66 -3.65 -12.74 -0.80
C LYS A 66 -4.43 -11.56 -0.25
N LEU A 67 -5.74 -11.71 -0.05
CA LEU A 67 -6.60 -10.68 0.50
C LEU A 67 -6.37 -10.47 2.00
N THR A 68 -5.98 -11.54 2.70
CA THR A 68 -5.90 -11.58 4.17
C THR A 68 -4.49 -11.56 4.73
N THR A 69 -3.44 -11.72 3.91
CA THR A 69 -2.03 -11.75 4.36
C THR A 69 -1.54 -10.37 4.82
N GLY A 70 -1.95 -9.30 4.15
CA GLY A 70 -1.59 -7.93 4.52
C GLY A 70 -2.61 -7.29 5.45
N ALA A 71 -2.20 -6.25 6.18
CA ALA A 71 -3.11 -5.36 6.90
C ALA A 71 -3.70 -4.33 5.93
N TYR A 72 -4.47 -4.82 4.95
CA TYR A 72 -5.11 -3.96 3.96
C TYR A 72 -6.42 -3.41 4.53
N THR A 73 -6.58 -2.08 4.46
CA THR A 73 -7.85 -1.41 4.80
C THR A 73 -8.89 -1.58 3.70
N ASN A 74 -8.44 -1.81 2.46
CA ASN A 74 -9.30 -1.91 1.30
C ASN A 74 -8.92 -3.15 0.47
N PRO A 75 -9.87 -4.04 0.12
CA PRO A 75 -9.61 -5.21 -0.71
C PRO A 75 -8.96 -4.88 -2.06
N ALA A 76 -9.22 -3.67 -2.60
CA ALA A 76 -8.62 -3.22 -3.86
C ALA A 76 -7.08 -3.16 -3.79
N GLN A 77 -6.50 -2.85 -2.63
CA GLN A 77 -5.04 -2.82 -2.44
C GLN A 77 -4.43 -4.21 -2.61
N ALA A 78 -5.09 -5.23 -2.09
CA ALA A 78 -4.67 -6.63 -2.19
C ALA A 78 -4.72 -7.17 -3.62
N LEU A 79 -5.50 -6.52 -4.50
CA LEU A 79 -5.58 -6.88 -5.92
C LEU A 79 -4.34 -6.45 -6.72
N SER A 80 -3.51 -5.56 -6.18
CA SER A 80 -2.31 -5.08 -6.84
C SER A 80 -1.35 -6.26 -7.13
N GLY A 81 -1.03 -6.47 -8.40
CA GLY A 81 -0.19 -7.59 -8.84
C GLY A 81 -0.81 -8.99 -8.71
N ALA A 82 -2.07 -9.11 -8.25
CA ALA A 82 -2.73 -10.40 -8.11
C ALA A 82 -3.27 -10.96 -9.43
N VAL A 83 -3.64 -10.10 -10.36
CA VAL A 83 -4.26 -10.48 -11.63
C VAL A 83 -3.56 -9.79 -12.79
N SER A 84 -3.20 -10.55 -13.81
CA SER A 84 -2.60 -9.99 -15.04
C SER A 84 -3.56 -9.07 -15.78
N GLY A 85 -3.09 -7.87 -16.16
CA GLY A 85 -3.89 -6.86 -16.85
C GLY A 85 -4.80 -6.03 -15.94
N LEU A 86 -4.72 -6.23 -14.62
CA LEU A 86 -5.34 -5.38 -13.62
C LEU A 86 -4.28 -4.46 -13.01
N ARG A 87 -4.54 -3.17 -13.04
CA ARG A 87 -3.69 -2.14 -12.46
C ARG A 87 -4.45 -1.44 -11.33
N VAL A 88 -3.85 -1.41 -10.17
CA VAL A 88 -4.35 -0.67 -9.00
C VAL A 88 -3.44 0.51 -8.77
N ILE A 89 -3.99 1.72 -8.79
CA ILE A 89 -3.25 2.97 -8.59
C ILE A 89 -3.67 3.55 -7.26
N GLN A 90 -2.73 3.61 -6.34
CA GLN A 90 -2.86 4.35 -5.09
C GLN A 90 -2.26 5.74 -5.31
N ALA A 91 -3.10 6.73 -5.54
CA ALA A 91 -2.63 8.09 -5.86
C ALA A 91 -2.18 8.88 -4.63
N SER A 92 -2.48 8.41 -3.43
CA SER A 92 -2.21 9.10 -2.17
C SER A 92 -1.69 8.12 -1.12
N GLY A 93 -0.84 8.61 -0.21
CA GLY A 93 -0.43 7.89 1.01
C GLY A 93 -1.49 7.91 2.11
N SER A 94 -2.65 8.53 1.89
CA SER A 94 -3.76 8.50 2.84
C SER A 94 -4.42 7.12 2.86
N PRO A 95 -4.60 6.51 4.03
CA PRO A 95 -5.27 5.22 4.16
C PRO A 95 -6.73 5.23 3.68
N ALA A 96 -7.40 6.38 3.82
CA ALA A 96 -8.79 6.57 3.38
C ALA A 96 -8.94 6.71 1.86
N ALA A 97 -7.83 6.91 1.12
CA ALA A 97 -7.91 7.09 -0.32
C ALA A 97 -8.36 5.81 -1.02
N THR A 98 -9.41 5.92 -1.81
CA THR A 98 -9.90 4.81 -2.62
C THR A 98 -8.96 4.58 -3.81
N PRO A 99 -8.36 3.38 -3.95
CA PRO A 99 -7.53 3.06 -5.10
C PRO A 99 -8.32 3.10 -6.40
N THR A 100 -7.72 3.61 -7.46
CA THR A 100 -8.28 3.50 -8.80
C THR A 100 -7.91 2.14 -9.39
N ILE A 101 -8.93 1.39 -9.81
CA ILE A 101 -8.76 0.08 -10.43
C ILE A 101 -8.97 0.24 -11.94
N ILE A 102 -8.00 -0.15 -12.73
CA ILE A 102 -8.06 -0.16 -14.20
C ILE A 102 -7.82 -1.58 -14.67
N LEU A 103 -8.72 -2.07 -15.49
CA LEU A 103 -8.61 -3.39 -16.11
C LEU A 103 -8.48 -3.22 -17.63
N ARG A 104 -7.53 -3.95 -18.24
CA ARG A 104 -7.26 -3.92 -19.70
C ARG A 104 -6.80 -2.56 -20.25
N GLY A 105 -6.27 -1.69 -19.42
CA GLY A 105 -5.71 -0.40 -19.84
C GLY A 105 -6.71 0.75 -19.98
N GLY A 106 -7.98 0.52 -19.67
CA GLY A 106 -9.07 1.47 -19.88
C GLY A 106 -9.54 1.47 -21.35
N THR A 107 -10.83 1.44 -21.55
CA THR A 107 -11.43 1.45 -22.90
C THR A 107 -11.91 2.84 -23.30
N ASN A 108 -11.93 3.79 -22.37
CA ASN A 108 -12.32 5.17 -22.60
C ASN A 108 -11.16 5.98 -23.22
N LEU A 109 -11.53 6.99 -24.01
CA LEU A 109 -10.56 7.86 -24.70
C LEU A 109 -9.65 8.65 -23.73
N ASP A 110 -10.15 8.90 -22.53
CA ASP A 110 -9.44 9.57 -21.42
C ASP A 110 -8.58 8.61 -20.57
N GLY A 111 -8.54 7.31 -20.93
CA GLY A 111 -7.79 6.28 -20.17
C GLY A 111 -8.45 5.89 -18.85
N THR A 112 -9.64 6.41 -18.56
CA THR A 112 -10.41 6.04 -17.38
C THR A 112 -11.36 4.90 -17.73
N GLY A 113 -11.21 3.75 -17.09
CA GLY A 113 -12.09 2.60 -17.24
C GLY A 113 -12.06 1.81 -15.96
N SER A 114 -13.09 1.99 -15.13
CA SER A 114 -13.21 1.22 -13.89
C SER A 114 -14.06 -0.02 -14.15
N PRO A 115 -13.61 -1.21 -13.73
CA PRO A 115 -14.41 -2.41 -13.85
C PRO A 115 -15.69 -2.31 -13.02
N LEU A 116 -16.74 -2.98 -13.47
CA LEU A 116 -17.98 -3.08 -12.73
C LEU A 116 -17.76 -3.97 -11.49
N ILE A 117 -18.07 -3.46 -10.31
CA ILE A 117 -17.92 -4.19 -9.06
C ILE A 117 -19.30 -4.76 -8.68
N ILE A 118 -19.34 -6.07 -8.44
CA ILE A 118 -20.54 -6.79 -8.04
C ILE A 118 -20.26 -7.56 -6.77
N VAL A 119 -21.03 -7.30 -5.72
CA VAL A 119 -20.92 -7.96 -4.41
C VAL A 119 -22.22 -8.69 -4.13
N ASP A 120 -22.14 -10.02 -3.99
CA ASP A 120 -23.31 -10.90 -3.78
C ASP A 120 -24.47 -10.62 -4.75
N GLY A 121 -24.14 -10.32 -6.00
CA GLY A 121 -25.11 -10.02 -7.05
C GLY A 121 -25.56 -8.56 -7.12
N GLN A 122 -25.12 -7.68 -6.23
CA GLN A 122 -25.45 -6.27 -6.22
C GLN A 122 -24.31 -5.41 -6.77
N VAL A 123 -24.62 -4.45 -7.61
CA VAL A 123 -23.65 -3.50 -8.14
C VAL A 123 -23.24 -2.51 -7.05
N ARG A 124 -21.92 -2.35 -6.85
CA ARG A 124 -21.30 -1.40 -5.92
C ARG A 124 -20.40 -0.41 -6.66
N GLY A 125 -20.24 0.77 -6.08
CA GLY A 125 -19.34 1.80 -6.64
C GLY A 125 -17.89 1.61 -6.23
N SER A 126 -17.63 0.92 -5.12
CA SER A 126 -16.30 0.74 -4.53
C SER A 126 -16.20 -0.59 -3.78
N LEU A 127 -14.97 -1.00 -3.49
CA LEU A 127 -14.66 -2.09 -2.56
C LEU A 127 -14.31 -1.60 -1.15
N SER A 128 -14.30 -0.28 -0.93
CA SER A 128 -13.78 0.34 0.30
C SER A 128 -14.61 0.01 1.55
N ASP A 129 -15.89 -0.28 1.35
CA ASP A 129 -16.86 -0.60 2.41
C ASP A 129 -16.94 -2.08 2.76
N ILE A 130 -16.07 -2.89 2.16
CA ILE A 130 -16.04 -4.34 2.35
C ILE A 130 -14.80 -4.73 3.14
N ASN A 131 -15.00 -5.41 4.26
CA ASN A 131 -13.88 -5.96 5.01
C ASN A 131 -13.24 -7.13 4.22
N PRO A 132 -11.92 -7.08 3.93
CA PRO A 132 -11.23 -8.19 3.25
C PRO A 132 -11.42 -9.55 3.93
N GLU A 133 -11.57 -9.57 5.25
CA GLU A 133 -11.77 -10.81 6.02
C GLU A 133 -13.16 -11.44 5.81
N ASP A 134 -14.15 -10.68 5.35
CA ASP A 134 -15.49 -11.18 5.04
C ASP A 134 -15.62 -11.72 3.61
N ILE A 135 -14.59 -11.60 2.79
CA ILE A 135 -14.60 -12.10 1.41
C ILE A 135 -14.33 -13.60 1.41
N GLU A 136 -15.20 -14.40 0.80
CA GLU A 136 -15.00 -15.82 0.54
C GLU A 136 -14.28 -16.04 -0.78
N ASP A 137 -14.71 -15.34 -1.84
CA ASP A 137 -14.17 -15.49 -3.18
C ASP A 137 -14.17 -14.15 -3.93
N LEU A 138 -13.11 -13.90 -4.68
CA LEU A 138 -12.97 -12.73 -5.53
C LEU A 138 -12.52 -13.17 -6.91
N GLN A 139 -13.31 -12.84 -7.91
CA GLN A 139 -13.06 -13.19 -9.30
C GLN A 139 -13.02 -11.95 -10.18
N VAL A 140 -12.08 -11.93 -11.12
CA VAL A 140 -11.93 -10.86 -12.11
C VAL A 140 -12.23 -11.43 -13.49
N MET A 141 -13.32 -10.99 -14.07
CA MET A 141 -13.74 -11.35 -15.43
C MET A 141 -13.21 -10.33 -16.41
N LYS A 142 -12.33 -10.80 -17.28
CA LYS A 142 -11.65 -9.94 -18.27
C LYS A 142 -12.22 -10.12 -19.68
N ASP A 143 -12.88 -11.22 -19.94
CA ASP A 143 -13.35 -11.58 -21.26
C ASP A 143 -14.74 -10.99 -21.55
N ALA A 144 -14.94 -10.49 -22.78
CA ALA A 144 -16.21 -9.94 -23.21
C ALA A 144 -17.33 -10.96 -23.15
N GLY A 145 -17.04 -12.23 -23.41
CA GLY A 145 -18.02 -13.32 -23.28
C GLY A 145 -18.49 -13.54 -21.86
N ALA A 146 -17.58 -13.42 -20.87
CA ALA A 146 -17.93 -13.53 -19.46
C ALA A 146 -18.69 -12.31 -18.94
N THR A 147 -18.40 -11.12 -19.46
CA THR A 147 -18.99 -9.86 -19.00
C THR A 147 -20.29 -9.49 -19.72
N ALA A 148 -20.60 -10.14 -20.83
CA ALA A 148 -21.80 -9.85 -21.66
C ALA A 148 -23.13 -9.88 -20.88
N ILE A 149 -23.25 -10.75 -19.87
CA ILE A 149 -24.45 -10.86 -19.04
C ILE A 149 -24.73 -9.61 -18.19
N TYR A 150 -23.70 -8.76 -17.98
CA TYR A 150 -23.79 -7.53 -17.20
C TYR A 150 -23.99 -6.27 -18.07
N GLY A 151 -24.09 -6.46 -19.41
CA GLY A 151 -24.35 -5.41 -20.38
C GLY A 151 -23.21 -4.42 -20.57
N ALA A 152 -23.54 -3.24 -21.15
CA ALA A 152 -22.56 -2.23 -21.53
C ALA A 152 -21.72 -1.68 -20.37
N ARG A 153 -22.23 -1.71 -19.15
CA ARG A 153 -21.52 -1.27 -17.93
C ARG A 153 -20.30 -2.13 -17.58
N ALA A 154 -20.23 -3.33 -18.14
CA ALA A 154 -19.15 -4.29 -17.90
C ALA A 154 -18.08 -4.28 -19.01
N ASN A 155 -18.05 -3.24 -19.86
CA ASN A 155 -17.09 -3.11 -20.95
C ASN A 155 -15.64 -3.13 -20.46
N ASP A 156 -15.37 -2.51 -19.33
CA ASP A 156 -14.05 -2.47 -18.69
C ASP A 156 -13.76 -3.69 -17.80
N GLY A 157 -14.60 -4.73 -17.88
CA GLY A 157 -14.51 -5.94 -17.07
C GLY A 157 -15.39 -5.91 -15.83
N VAL A 158 -15.37 -7.03 -15.09
CA VAL A 158 -16.17 -7.21 -13.86
C VAL A 158 -15.32 -7.77 -12.75
N ILE A 159 -15.44 -7.20 -11.57
CA ILE A 159 -14.93 -7.76 -10.32
C ILE A 159 -16.12 -8.33 -9.55
N LEU A 160 -16.17 -9.64 -9.43
CA LEU A 160 -17.21 -10.34 -8.70
C LEU A 160 -16.68 -10.73 -7.33
N VAL A 161 -17.36 -10.27 -6.28
CA VAL A 161 -17.04 -10.57 -4.89
C VAL A 161 -18.18 -11.40 -4.30
N THR A 162 -17.82 -12.49 -3.66
CA THR A 162 -18.75 -13.31 -2.87
C THR A 162 -18.33 -13.24 -1.41
N THR A 163 -19.23 -12.84 -0.54
CA THR A 163 -18.96 -12.77 0.89
C THR A 163 -19.17 -14.13 1.57
N LYS A 164 -18.53 -14.32 2.72
CA LYS A 164 -18.66 -15.50 3.54
C LYS A 164 -20.10 -15.67 4.02
N LYS A 165 -20.59 -16.90 3.95
CA LYS A 165 -21.92 -17.28 4.42
C LYS A 165 -21.79 -18.29 5.54
N GLY A 166 -22.82 -18.38 6.37
CA GLY A 166 -22.91 -19.43 7.36
C GLY A 166 -22.91 -20.81 6.72
N LYS A 167 -22.30 -21.75 7.38
CA LYS A 167 -22.28 -23.19 6.98
C LYS A 167 -22.99 -24.01 8.02
N SER A 168 -23.66 -25.08 7.57
CA SER A 168 -24.22 -26.07 8.49
C SER A 168 -23.09 -26.77 9.25
N GLY A 169 -23.19 -26.85 10.55
CA GLY A 169 -22.18 -27.46 11.42
C GLY A 169 -22.08 -26.78 12.78
N LYS A 170 -21.01 -27.09 13.51
CA LYS A 170 -20.73 -26.48 14.81
C LYS A 170 -20.45 -24.99 14.63
N SER A 171 -20.86 -24.19 15.61
CA SER A 171 -20.54 -22.80 15.67
C SER A 171 -19.03 -22.62 15.83
N GLU A 172 -18.43 -21.84 14.97
CA GLU A 172 -17.00 -21.48 14.97
C GLU A 172 -16.86 -19.97 15.19
N ILE A 173 -15.97 -19.60 16.08
CA ILE A 173 -15.60 -18.21 16.33
C ILE A 173 -14.13 -18.06 15.95
N ASN A 174 -13.83 -17.16 15.04
CA ASN A 174 -12.46 -16.85 14.63
C ASN A 174 -12.15 -15.40 15.02
N PHE A 175 -11.03 -15.22 15.69
CA PHE A 175 -10.48 -13.90 16.01
C PHE A 175 -9.13 -13.74 15.32
N LYS A 176 -8.94 -12.62 14.63
CA LYS A 176 -7.67 -12.23 14.00
C LYS A 176 -7.30 -10.86 14.47
N ALA A 177 -6.03 -10.67 14.83
CA ALA A 177 -5.43 -9.40 15.12
C ALA A 177 -4.17 -9.24 14.28
N LYS A 178 -4.03 -8.10 13.60
CA LYS A 178 -2.85 -7.75 12.82
C LYS A 178 -2.34 -6.40 13.26
N LEU A 179 -1.03 -6.29 13.43
CA LEU A 179 -0.33 -5.06 13.71
C LEU A 179 0.70 -4.85 12.61
N GLY A 180 0.71 -3.68 12.01
CA GLY A 180 1.64 -3.31 10.94
C GLY A 180 2.35 -2.00 11.29
N LEU A 181 3.62 -1.90 10.93
CA LEU A 181 4.41 -0.69 10.99
C LEU A 181 4.83 -0.33 9.56
N ASN A 182 4.37 0.82 9.09
CA ASN A 182 4.66 1.30 7.75
C ASN A 182 5.77 2.35 7.84
N PHE A 183 6.84 2.11 7.12
CA PHE A 183 7.98 3.03 7.05
C PHE A 183 7.97 3.78 5.73
N LEU A 184 8.34 5.06 5.78
CA LEU A 184 8.55 5.83 4.56
C LEU A 184 9.76 5.25 3.81
N ASN A 185 9.49 4.59 2.69
CA ASN A 185 10.53 4.13 1.79
C ASN A 185 10.79 5.23 0.74
N ASN A 186 11.83 6.02 0.99
CA ASN A 186 12.29 7.01 0.01
C ASN A 186 13.53 6.45 -0.69
N PRO A 187 13.48 6.19 -1.99
CA PRO A 187 14.63 5.69 -2.75
C PRO A 187 15.70 6.75 -2.98
N TYR A 188 15.43 8.02 -2.64
CA TYR A 188 16.38 9.12 -2.82
C TYR A 188 16.90 9.59 -1.46
N GLU A 189 18.20 9.76 -1.36
CA GLU A 189 18.82 10.50 -0.27
C GLU A 189 18.69 12.00 -0.55
N PHE A 190 18.16 12.74 0.43
CA PHE A 190 18.16 14.19 0.37
C PHE A 190 19.51 14.72 0.83
N CYS A 191 19.97 15.80 0.22
CA CYS A 191 21.08 16.55 0.74
C CYS A 191 20.81 16.97 2.18
N ASN A 192 21.82 16.82 3.06
CA ASN A 192 21.81 17.45 4.36
C ASN A 192 21.94 18.99 4.20
N ALA A 193 21.73 19.75 5.27
CA ALA A 193 21.79 21.20 5.20
C ALA A 193 23.18 21.71 4.82
N GLU A 194 24.26 21.05 5.25
CA GLU A 194 25.64 21.41 4.95
C GLU A 194 25.93 21.32 3.46
N ASP A 195 25.65 20.18 2.83
CA ASP A 195 25.83 19.96 1.40
C ASP A 195 24.97 20.94 0.58
N TYR A 196 23.70 21.12 0.99
CA TYR A 196 22.80 22.06 0.32
C TYR A 196 23.36 23.48 0.34
N ILE A 197 23.79 23.98 1.49
CA ILE A 197 24.36 25.32 1.65
C ILE A 197 25.62 25.42 0.83
N TYR A 198 26.51 24.45 0.89
CA TYR A 198 27.76 24.43 0.13
C TYR A 198 27.52 24.56 -1.37
N TRP A 199 26.70 23.70 -1.94
CA TRP A 199 26.43 23.68 -3.37
C TRP A 199 25.67 24.91 -3.82
N MET A 200 24.65 25.32 -3.08
CA MET A 200 23.88 26.52 -3.44
C MET A 200 24.76 27.80 -3.40
N ARG A 201 25.52 27.98 -2.33
CA ARG A 201 26.40 29.15 -2.23
C ARG A 201 27.45 29.15 -3.32
N THR A 202 28.09 28.04 -3.62
CA THR A 202 29.04 27.91 -4.72
C THR A 202 28.40 28.19 -6.06
N ALA A 203 27.21 27.69 -6.34
CA ALA A 203 26.49 27.96 -7.58
C ALA A 203 26.15 29.45 -7.73
N TYR A 204 25.59 30.05 -6.68
CA TYR A 204 25.24 31.49 -6.71
C TYR A 204 26.46 32.39 -6.85
N SER A 205 27.61 32.07 -6.28
CA SER A 205 28.84 32.84 -6.43
C SER A 205 29.39 32.81 -7.86
N ARG A 206 29.17 31.70 -8.57
CA ARG A 206 29.62 31.52 -9.96
C ARG A 206 28.57 31.97 -10.99
N SER A 207 27.34 32.17 -10.60
CA SER A 207 26.24 32.57 -11.45
C SER A 207 26.22 34.12 -11.55
N SER A 208 26.90 34.68 -12.55
CA SER A 208 26.81 36.09 -12.86
C SER A 208 25.72 36.43 -13.87
N ASN A 209 24.93 35.43 -14.30
CA ASN A 209 24.03 35.59 -15.44
C ASN A 209 22.60 35.90 -15.00
N MET A 210 22.11 37.03 -15.47
CA MET A 210 20.67 37.34 -15.50
C MET A 210 19.99 36.45 -16.52
N TRP A 211 18.97 35.71 -16.09
CA TRP A 211 18.10 35.00 -17.00
C TRP A 211 16.90 35.89 -17.32
N GLN A 212 16.81 36.35 -18.57
CA GLN A 212 15.66 37.10 -19.08
C GLN A 212 14.83 36.20 -19.98
N ARG A 213 13.52 36.21 -19.81
CA ARG A 213 12.62 35.51 -20.74
C ARG A 213 12.72 36.14 -22.12
N ALA A 214 12.55 35.32 -23.16
CA ALA A 214 12.64 35.77 -24.54
C ALA A 214 11.60 36.85 -24.92
N ASP A 215 10.53 36.99 -24.15
CA ASP A 215 9.48 38.02 -24.33
C ASP A 215 9.77 39.34 -23.58
N GLY A 216 10.92 39.42 -22.91
CA GLY A 216 11.30 40.58 -22.12
C GLY A 216 10.54 40.73 -20.79
N SER A 217 9.60 39.87 -20.51
CA SER A 217 8.84 39.87 -19.27
C SER A 217 9.51 38.95 -18.23
N GLY A 218 9.77 39.50 -17.06
CA GLY A 218 10.28 38.77 -15.92
C GLY A 218 11.76 38.44 -15.97
N VAL A 219 12.46 38.90 -14.96
CA VAL A 219 13.88 38.65 -14.74
C VAL A 219 14.00 37.71 -13.58
N GLY A 220 14.48 36.49 -13.84
CA GLY A 220 14.89 35.55 -12.79
C GLY A 220 16.32 35.89 -12.37
N TYR A 221 16.50 36.42 -11.17
CA TYR A 221 17.84 36.66 -10.64
C TYR A 221 18.32 35.43 -9.88
N VAL A 222 19.38 34.82 -10.39
CA VAL A 222 20.31 34.07 -9.57
C VAL A 222 21.51 35.01 -9.40
N SER A 223 21.51 35.84 -8.38
CA SER A 223 22.57 36.83 -8.19
C SER A 223 23.34 36.56 -6.89
N SER A 224 24.58 37.00 -6.84
CA SER A 224 25.39 36.99 -5.61
C SER A 224 24.71 37.73 -4.45
N ALA A 225 23.76 38.64 -4.73
CA ALA A 225 22.91 39.27 -3.71
C ALA A 225 22.09 38.25 -2.89
N SER A 226 21.75 37.11 -3.46
CA SER A 226 21.06 36.03 -2.73
C SER A 226 21.91 35.41 -1.62
N LEU A 227 23.24 35.56 -1.71
CA LEU A 227 24.17 35.07 -0.68
C LEU A 227 24.08 35.85 0.63
N THR A 228 23.61 37.11 0.57
CA THR A 228 23.45 37.99 1.74
C THR A 228 21.99 38.24 2.11
N SER A 229 21.06 37.68 1.35
CA SER A 229 19.63 37.80 1.64
C SER A 229 19.17 36.85 2.76
N ALA A 230 17.97 37.10 3.30
CA ALA A 230 17.28 36.14 4.17
C ALA A 230 16.71 35.02 3.32
N SER A 231 17.42 33.90 3.23
CA SER A 231 17.09 32.73 2.41
C SER A 231 17.73 31.45 3.01
N PRO A 232 17.36 30.25 2.57
CA PRO A 232 17.94 29.01 3.10
C PRO A 232 19.47 28.94 2.99
N HIS A 233 20.07 29.56 1.99
CA HIS A 233 21.51 29.59 1.71
C HIS A 233 22.15 30.96 1.91
N GLY A 234 21.35 32.00 2.22
CA GLY A 234 21.81 33.34 2.44
C GLY A 234 22.13 33.61 3.90
N THR A 235 23.02 34.61 4.14
CA THR A 235 23.48 34.99 5.49
C THR A 235 22.73 36.16 6.10
N GLY A 236 21.68 36.66 5.44
CA GLY A 236 20.85 37.76 5.94
C GLY A 236 19.83 37.33 7.02
N ASN A 237 19.78 36.06 7.38
CA ASN A 237 18.91 35.57 8.41
C ASN A 237 19.36 36.04 9.80
N LYS A 238 18.40 36.21 10.70
CA LYS A 238 18.67 36.60 12.08
C LYS A 238 17.93 35.72 13.04
N TYR A 239 18.58 35.35 14.14
CA TYR A 239 17.94 34.59 15.20
C TYR A 239 17.19 35.48 16.17
N PHE A 240 17.65 36.72 16.38
CA PHE A 240 17.01 37.69 17.24
C PHE A 240 16.36 38.82 16.43
N ALA A 241 15.32 39.41 17.00
CA ALA A 241 14.72 40.63 16.50
C ALA A 241 15.74 41.82 16.55
N ALA A 242 15.34 42.99 16.05
CA ALA A 242 16.21 44.16 16.01
C ALA A 242 16.66 44.63 17.39
N ASP A 243 15.96 44.25 18.48
CA ASP A 243 16.35 44.53 19.86
C ASP A 243 17.54 43.67 20.35
N GLY A 244 17.97 42.68 19.58
CA GLY A 244 19.08 41.78 19.88
C GLY A 244 18.85 40.81 21.02
N VAL A 245 17.64 40.80 21.62
CA VAL A 245 17.29 40.01 22.81
C VAL A 245 16.14 39.06 22.56
N THR A 246 15.13 39.49 21.82
CA THR A 246 13.93 38.68 21.56
C THR A 246 14.19 37.64 20.46
N PRO A 247 14.16 36.31 20.74
CA PRO A 247 14.28 35.31 19.74
C PRO A 247 13.15 35.41 18.72
N LEU A 248 13.46 35.28 17.44
CA LEU A 248 12.45 35.15 16.39
C LEU A 248 11.89 33.72 16.47
N THR A 249 10.69 33.61 17.04
CA THR A 249 10.02 32.32 17.33
C THR A 249 9.04 31.90 16.24
N ASN A 250 8.98 32.61 15.13
CA ASN A 250 8.12 32.21 14.03
C ASN A 250 8.74 31.00 13.28
N ASP A 251 7.90 30.17 12.73
CA ASP A 251 8.28 28.95 11.99
C ASP A 251 9.21 29.25 10.80
N MET A 252 9.16 30.47 10.26
CA MET A 252 10.03 30.92 9.17
C MET A 252 11.49 31.07 9.62
N ALA A 253 11.77 31.43 10.85
CA ALA A 253 13.15 31.48 11.37
C ALA A 253 13.76 30.09 11.55
N ALA A 254 12.92 29.07 11.70
CA ALA A 254 13.35 27.66 11.73
C ALA A 254 13.68 27.11 10.32
N VAL A 255 13.08 27.67 9.28
CA VAL A 255 13.31 27.27 7.88
C VAL A 255 14.56 27.94 7.29
N TYR A 256 14.80 29.20 7.64
CA TYR A 256 15.92 29.98 7.13
C TYR A 256 16.93 30.29 8.24
N SER A 257 17.78 29.33 8.51
CA SER A 257 18.65 29.38 9.70
C SER A 257 20.10 29.74 9.43
N THR A 258 20.52 29.86 8.14
CA THR A 258 21.92 30.11 7.80
C THR A 258 22.34 31.57 8.10
N MET A 259 23.38 31.73 8.91
CA MET A 259 23.91 33.01 9.35
C MET A 259 25.44 32.96 9.39
N TYR A 260 26.12 34.10 9.37
CA TYR A 260 27.53 34.14 9.79
C TYR A 260 27.62 33.87 11.29
N LEU A 261 28.61 33.05 11.68
CA LEU A 261 28.87 32.79 13.09
C LEU A 261 29.51 34.04 13.71
N ASP A 262 28.90 34.50 14.80
CA ASP A 262 29.42 35.63 15.61
C ASP A 262 29.18 35.37 17.10
N ASP A 263 29.56 36.29 17.97
CA ASP A 263 29.43 36.13 19.41
C ASP A 263 27.97 36.12 19.89
N THR A 264 27.06 36.71 19.09
CA THR A 264 25.63 36.78 19.44
C THR A 264 24.87 35.46 19.20
N ASN A 265 25.35 34.66 18.25
CA ASN A 265 24.69 33.41 17.86
C ASN A 265 25.50 32.12 18.18
N ARG A 266 26.76 32.25 18.63
CA ARG A 266 27.63 31.13 18.97
C ARG A 266 27.02 30.15 19.98
N PHE A 267 26.19 30.64 20.92
CA PHE A 267 25.52 29.78 21.91
C PHE A 267 24.60 28.74 21.28
N LEU A 268 24.17 28.94 20.03
CA LEU A 268 23.32 28.00 19.30
C LEU A 268 24.01 26.67 19.00
N THR A 269 25.36 26.66 18.96
CA THR A 269 26.11 25.40 18.80
C THR A 269 25.82 24.43 19.96
N GLY A 270 25.66 24.94 21.16
CA GLY A 270 25.21 24.16 22.33
C GLY A 270 23.75 23.64 22.23
N LYS A 271 22.97 24.15 21.27
CA LYS A 271 21.58 23.74 20.99
C LYS A 271 21.47 22.85 19.74
N GLY A 272 22.57 22.27 19.28
CA GLY A 272 22.60 21.33 18.15
C GLY A 272 22.69 22.01 16.76
N TRP A 273 22.97 23.33 16.72
CA TRP A 273 23.29 23.97 15.46
C TRP A 273 24.71 23.60 15.02
N LYS A 274 24.91 23.45 13.72
CA LYS A 274 26.17 23.06 13.10
C LYS A 274 26.92 24.27 12.52
N THR A 275 28.20 24.15 12.36
CA THR A 275 29.05 25.17 11.71
C THR A 275 29.75 24.59 10.50
N MET A 276 30.00 25.42 9.50
CA MET A 276 30.83 25.11 8.33
C MET A 276 31.55 26.32 7.84
N THR A 277 32.65 26.11 7.11
CA THR A 277 33.34 27.22 6.41
C THR A 277 32.58 27.57 5.12
N ASP A 278 32.25 28.85 4.94
CA ASP A 278 31.62 29.34 3.72
C ASP A 278 32.53 29.15 2.50
N PRO A 279 32.13 28.37 1.49
CA PRO A 279 32.94 28.13 0.31
C PRO A 279 33.20 29.41 -0.53
N VAL A 280 32.45 30.47 -0.27
CA VAL A 280 32.56 31.73 -1.04
C VAL A 280 33.45 32.76 -0.35
N THR A 281 33.24 32.95 0.97
CA THR A 281 33.90 34.04 1.72
C THR A 281 34.97 33.54 2.67
N GLY A 282 35.07 32.25 2.92
CA GLY A 282 35.99 31.66 3.90
C GLY A 282 35.62 31.91 5.37
N LYS A 283 34.51 32.63 5.62
CA LYS A 283 34.01 32.88 6.99
C LYS A 283 33.25 31.70 7.52
N GLU A 284 33.13 31.60 8.83
CA GLU A 284 32.32 30.55 9.43
C GLU A 284 30.82 30.88 9.36
N LEU A 285 30.05 29.89 8.94
CA LEU A 285 28.59 29.91 8.94
C LEU A 285 28.08 29.04 10.11
N ILE A 286 26.92 29.42 10.65
CA ILE A 286 26.15 28.62 11.59
C ILE A 286 24.78 28.35 10.96
N PHE A 287 24.28 27.14 11.07
CA PHE A 287 23.00 26.72 10.51
C PHE A 287 22.39 25.57 11.32
N LYS A 288 21.08 25.39 11.18
CA LYS A 288 20.36 24.26 11.77
C LYS A 288 20.08 23.22 10.68
N ASP A 289 20.56 22.01 10.93
CA ASP A 289 20.24 20.86 10.08
C ASP A 289 18.93 20.24 10.60
N THR A 290 17.85 20.42 9.88
CA THR A 290 16.51 19.95 10.28
C THR A 290 16.02 18.95 9.26
N ASP A 291 15.76 17.71 9.69
CA ASP A 291 15.10 16.75 8.84
C ASP A 291 13.60 17.04 8.78
N VAL A 292 13.18 17.67 7.67
CA VAL A 292 11.78 18.04 7.44
C VAL A 292 10.86 16.82 7.40
N ARG A 293 11.40 15.64 7.15
CA ARG A 293 10.60 14.40 7.12
C ARG A 293 10.07 14.03 8.49
N GLU A 294 10.85 14.24 9.55
CA GLU A 294 10.42 13.98 10.93
C GLU A 294 9.19 14.81 11.35
N TYR A 295 9.04 15.99 10.75
CA TYR A 295 7.91 16.89 11.05
C TYR A 295 6.69 16.64 10.16
N ASN A 296 6.87 15.98 9.01
CA ASN A 296 5.80 15.83 8.03
C ASN A 296 5.32 14.39 7.86
N PHE A 297 6.09 13.41 8.31
CA PHE A 297 5.77 12.00 8.12
C PHE A 297 5.83 11.19 9.40
N ASN A 298 4.83 10.35 9.58
CA ASN A 298 4.84 9.30 10.59
C ASN A 298 5.78 8.17 10.11
N THR A 299 6.87 7.94 10.85
CA THR A 299 7.81 6.88 10.53
C THR A 299 8.30 6.23 11.82
N PRO A 300 7.72 5.10 12.22
CA PRO A 300 6.69 4.31 11.54
C PRO A 300 5.26 4.84 11.70
N ALA A 301 4.41 4.63 10.68
CA ALA A 301 2.96 4.79 10.79
C ALA A 301 2.33 3.47 11.24
N LEU A 302 1.44 3.52 12.22
CA LEU A 302 0.83 2.34 12.83
C LEU A 302 -0.42 1.91 12.07
N THR A 303 -0.55 0.60 11.82
CA THR A 303 -1.78 -0.01 11.33
C THR A 303 -2.22 -1.10 12.30
N GLN A 304 -3.49 -1.11 12.65
CA GLN A 304 -4.14 -2.08 13.53
C GLN A 304 -5.38 -2.62 12.82
N ASP A 305 -5.54 -3.93 12.82
CA ASP A 305 -6.68 -4.61 12.22
C ASP A 305 -7.13 -5.74 13.15
N TYR A 306 -8.34 -5.61 13.68
CA TYR A 306 -8.96 -6.57 14.56
C TYR A 306 -10.25 -7.07 13.95
N ASN A 307 -10.35 -8.37 13.75
CA ASN A 307 -11.51 -9.00 13.15
C ASN A 307 -11.99 -10.17 14.01
N ILE A 308 -13.27 -10.18 14.28
CA ILE A 308 -13.94 -11.33 14.89
C ILE A 308 -15.09 -11.77 13.99
N ASN A 309 -15.14 -13.02 13.66
CA ASN A 309 -16.25 -13.58 12.89
C ASN A 309 -16.77 -14.86 13.54
N MET A 310 -18.06 -15.04 13.41
CA MET A 310 -18.79 -16.19 13.92
C MET A 310 -19.65 -16.78 12.81
N SER A 311 -19.56 -18.08 12.63
CA SER A 311 -20.37 -18.81 11.66
C SER A 311 -20.89 -20.10 12.28
N GLY A 312 -22.06 -20.54 11.85
CA GLY A 312 -22.64 -21.78 12.29
C GLY A 312 -24.02 -22.01 11.68
N GLY A 313 -24.62 -23.13 12.03
CA GLY A 313 -25.96 -23.45 11.53
C GLY A 313 -26.32 -24.91 11.64
N ASN A 314 -27.51 -25.21 11.18
CA ASN A 314 -28.03 -26.57 11.05
C ASN A 314 -28.82 -26.71 9.74
N ASP A 315 -29.46 -27.81 9.53
CA ASP A 315 -30.22 -28.10 8.30
C ASP A 315 -31.40 -27.14 8.07
N LYS A 316 -31.84 -26.41 9.11
CA LYS A 316 -32.97 -25.46 9.03
C LYS A 316 -32.50 -24.00 8.79
N GLY A 317 -31.27 -23.70 9.11
CA GLY A 317 -30.73 -22.35 8.93
C GLY A 317 -29.27 -22.23 9.34
N HIS A 318 -28.59 -21.31 8.74
CA HIS A 318 -27.17 -20.98 9.00
C HIS A 318 -27.00 -19.47 9.10
N TYR A 319 -25.99 -19.08 9.84
CA TYR A 319 -25.68 -17.67 10.09
C TYR A 319 -24.20 -17.40 9.93
N TYR A 320 -23.91 -16.18 9.55
CA TYR A 320 -22.58 -15.56 9.57
C TYR A 320 -22.71 -14.16 10.16
N ALA A 321 -21.83 -13.82 11.09
CA ALA A 321 -21.70 -12.48 11.64
C ALA A 321 -20.23 -12.13 11.73
N GLY A 322 -19.86 -10.95 11.22
CA GLY A 322 -18.51 -10.41 11.26
C GLY A 322 -18.50 -9.03 11.90
N LEU A 323 -17.49 -8.75 12.70
CA LEU A 323 -17.19 -7.44 13.24
C LEU A 323 -15.70 -7.17 13.02
N GLY A 324 -15.40 -6.07 12.32
CA GLY A 324 -14.05 -5.64 12.06
C GLY A 324 -13.81 -4.23 12.62
N TYR A 325 -12.62 -4.01 13.15
CA TYR A 325 -12.10 -2.69 13.47
C TYR A 325 -10.75 -2.53 12.78
N ASN A 326 -10.62 -1.49 12.00
CA ASN A 326 -9.38 -1.15 11.33
C ASN A 326 -8.99 0.28 11.71
N TYR A 327 -7.73 0.47 12.07
CA TYR A 327 -7.12 1.76 12.28
C TYR A 327 -5.81 1.80 11.50
N SER A 328 -5.62 2.81 10.68
CA SER A 328 -4.39 3.01 9.92
C SER A 328 -3.98 4.47 9.93
N GLU A 329 -2.77 4.71 10.37
CA GLU A 329 -2.12 6.01 10.22
C GLU A 329 -1.57 6.14 8.80
N GLY A 330 -1.76 7.30 8.20
CA GLY A 330 -1.09 7.66 6.96
C GLY A 330 0.37 8.03 7.21
N LEU A 331 1.19 7.90 6.18
CA LEU A 331 2.57 8.40 6.23
C LEU A 331 2.63 9.91 6.49
N PRO A 332 1.82 10.80 5.84
CA PRO A 332 1.75 12.19 6.26
C PRO A 332 1.15 12.31 7.66
N ILE A 333 1.74 13.17 8.50
CA ILE A 333 1.24 13.43 9.87
C ILE A 333 -0.20 13.93 9.81
N ASN A 334 -1.01 13.55 10.82
CA ASN A 334 -2.44 13.86 10.93
C ASN A 334 -3.34 13.23 9.85
N THR A 335 -2.90 12.17 9.20
CA THR A 335 -3.76 11.34 8.34
C THR A 335 -3.98 9.98 9.00
N PHE A 336 -5.24 9.62 9.19
CA PHE A 336 -5.64 8.33 9.80
C PHE A 336 -6.98 7.87 9.20
N TYR A 337 -7.23 6.56 9.33
CA TYR A 337 -8.46 5.90 8.88
C TYR A 337 -8.86 4.78 9.84
#